data_3ee3a8617d96410de1a667d604897ff6
#
_entry.id   3ee3a8617d96410de1a667d604897ff6
#
_cell.length_a   1.000
_cell.length_b   1.000
_cell.length_c   1.000
_cell.angle_alpha   90.00
_cell.angle_beta   90.00
_cell.angle_gamma   90.00
#
_symmetry.space_group_name_H-M   'P 1'
#
loop_
_entity.id
_entity.type
_entity.pdbx_description
1 polymer ?
#
loop_
_entity_poly.entity_id
_entity_poly.type
_entity_poly.pdbx_seq_one_letter_code
_entity_poly.pdbx_strand_id
1 'polypeptide(L)'
;MASDVASASRFQNDRRRREHLAWRRVVRSELGRNVLIEYNEVGAPVVDTPNTHISVAHGGERVAVAFADEPVGVDVESLDRNYDRVKSRYMSPAEEALSEMEEWPAVVWTAKEAIYKLYGQREVDLTEDIRITAFDAERMQLNASVRERADIVVEAQIIENSVVVSVATYK
;
A
#
# COMPACT_ATOMS: atom_id res chain seq x y z
N MET A 1 -22.12 8.79 2.01
CA MET A 1 -23.06 9.48 1.12
C MET A 1 -23.87 8.44 0.33
N ALA A 2 -24.98 8.83 -0.30
CA ALA A 2 -25.80 7.87 -1.09
C ALA A 2 -24.99 7.20 -2.21
N SER A 3 -24.12 7.95 -2.90
CA SER A 3 -23.19 7.43 -3.92
C SER A 3 -22.20 6.38 -3.38
N ASP A 4 -21.70 6.54 -2.16
CA ASP A 4 -20.76 5.57 -1.58
C ASP A 4 -21.50 4.29 -1.17
N VAL A 5 -22.71 4.41 -0.64
CA VAL A 5 -23.56 3.26 -0.30
C VAL A 5 -23.94 2.49 -1.57
N ALA A 6 -24.33 3.19 -2.64
CA ALA A 6 -24.61 2.58 -3.93
C ALA A 6 -23.37 1.88 -4.53
N SER A 7 -22.19 2.52 -4.42
CA SER A 7 -20.92 1.93 -4.84
C SER A 7 -20.53 0.69 -4.00
N ALA A 8 -20.85 0.68 -2.70
CA ALA A 8 -20.59 -0.44 -1.81
C ALA A 8 -21.52 -1.64 -2.06
N SER A 9 -22.73 -1.43 -2.60
CA SER A 9 -23.71 -2.49 -2.82
C SER A 9 -23.25 -3.55 -3.84
N ARG A 10 -22.26 -3.24 -4.68
CA ARG A 10 -21.63 -4.20 -5.62
C ARG A 10 -20.87 -5.34 -4.92
N PHE A 11 -20.48 -5.16 -3.66
CA PHE A 11 -19.75 -6.17 -2.93
C PHE A 11 -20.72 -7.09 -2.21
N GLN A 12 -20.61 -8.39 -2.38
CA GLN A 12 -21.43 -9.39 -1.66
C GLN A 12 -20.93 -9.60 -0.23
N ASN A 13 -19.65 -9.40 0.04
CA ASN A 13 -19.02 -9.59 1.33
C ASN A 13 -19.15 -8.33 2.21
N ASP A 14 -19.71 -8.47 3.40
CA ASP A 14 -19.92 -7.36 4.35
C ASP A 14 -18.62 -6.72 4.84
N ARG A 15 -17.53 -7.50 4.99
CA ARG A 15 -16.21 -6.96 5.31
C ARG A 15 -15.76 -6.02 4.21
N ARG A 16 -15.85 -6.43 2.93
CA ARG A 16 -15.49 -5.60 1.78
C ARG A 16 -16.34 -4.33 1.67
N ARG A 17 -17.65 -4.41 2.02
CA ARG A 17 -18.50 -3.22 2.09
C ARG A 17 -18.02 -2.24 3.15
N ARG A 18 -17.69 -2.73 4.37
CA ARG A 18 -17.18 -1.89 5.45
C ARG A 18 -15.83 -1.25 5.08
N GLU A 19 -14.88 -2.01 4.56
CA GLU A 19 -13.59 -1.51 4.09
C GLU A 19 -13.78 -0.42 3.03
N HIS A 20 -14.65 -0.68 2.03
CA HIS A 20 -14.96 0.29 0.98
C HIS A 20 -15.56 1.60 1.51
N LEU A 21 -16.50 1.51 2.44
CA LEU A 21 -17.09 2.71 3.06
C LEU A 21 -16.11 3.43 3.98
N ALA A 22 -15.26 2.68 4.70
CA ALA A 22 -14.31 3.24 5.63
C ALA A 22 -13.28 4.14 4.92
N TRP A 23 -12.58 3.64 3.90
CA TRP A 23 -11.60 4.45 3.20
C TRP A 23 -12.22 5.64 2.45
N ARG A 24 -13.42 5.50 1.86
CA ARG A 24 -14.14 6.63 1.21
C ARG A 24 -14.54 7.69 2.23
N ARG A 25 -14.88 7.28 3.46
CA ARG A 25 -15.13 8.22 4.56
C ARG A 25 -13.86 9.01 4.91
N VAL A 26 -12.69 8.36 4.97
CA VAL A 26 -11.39 9.03 5.20
C VAL A 26 -11.13 10.05 4.10
N VAL A 27 -11.23 9.65 2.82
CA VAL A 27 -11.04 10.57 1.68
C VAL A 27 -11.97 11.78 1.75
N ARG A 28 -13.26 11.57 2.08
CA ARG A 28 -14.21 12.69 2.19
C ARG A 28 -14.03 13.55 3.43
N SER A 29 -13.47 12.99 4.49
CA SER A 29 -13.12 13.76 5.68
C SER A 29 -11.98 14.73 5.39
N GLU A 30 -11.01 14.30 4.58
CA GLU A 30 -9.81 15.06 4.23
C GLU A 30 -10.08 16.06 3.09
N LEU A 31 -10.64 15.60 1.99
CA LEU A 31 -10.78 16.39 0.76
C LEU A 31 -12.14 17.06 0.59
N GLY A 32 -13.07 16.81 1.53
CA GLY A 32 -14.42 17.36 1.48
C GLY A 32 -15.50 16.40 1.02
N ARG A 33 -16.73 16.63 1.47
CA ARG A 33 -17.86 15.72 1.23
C ARG A 33 -18.19 15.50 -0.24
N ASN A 34 -17.96 16.49 -1.08
CA ASN A 34 -18.40 16.49 -2.47
C ASN A 34 -17.32 15.99 -3.44
N VAL A 35 -16.11 15.61 -2.93
CA VAL A 35 -15.05 15.09 -3.79
C VAL A 35 -15.54 13.91 -4.62
N LEU A 36 -15.29 13.95 -5.93
CA LEU A 36 -15.58 12.83 -6.82
C LEU A 36 -14.47 11.79 -6.67
N ILE A 37 -14.86 10.54 -6.46
CA ILE A 37 -13.94 9.41 -6.31
C ILE A 37 -14.26 8.41 -7.42
N GLU A 38 -13.35 8.28 -8.36
CA GLU A 38 -13.44 7.40 -9.51
C GLU A 38 -12.35 6.32 -9.46
N TYR A 39 -12.23 5.53 -10.52
CA TYR A 39 -11.19 4.52 -10.69
C TYR A 39 -10.58 4.69 -12.07
N ASN A 40 -9.25 4.66 -12.14
CA ASN A 40 -8.53 4.69 -13.40
C ASN A 40 -8.57 3.32 -14.11
N GLU A 41 -7.91 3.21 -15.26
CA GLU A 41 -7.89 2.02 -16.13
C GLU A 41 -7.29 0.77 -15.45
N VAL A 42 -6.39 0.96 -14.46
CA VAL A 42 -5.80 -0.13 -13.69
C VAL A 42 -6.61 -0.48 -12.44
N GLY A 43 -7.70 0.27 -12.16
CA GLY A 43 -8.58 0.05 -11.02
C GLY A 43 -8.12 0.74 -9.72
N ALA A 44 -7.14 1.64 -9.79
CA ALA A 44 -6.74 2.46 -8.65
C ALA A 44 -7.71 3.63 -8.45
N PRO A 45 -8.03 4.01 -7.18
CA PRO A 45 -8.89 5.15 -6.92
C PRO A 45 -8.20 6.47 -7.27
N VAL A 46 -8.96 7.38 -7.85
CA VAL A 46 -8.53 8.74 -8.19
C VAL A 46 -9.58 9.75 -7.70
N VAL A 47 -9.15 10.98 -7.46
CA VAL A 47 -10.01 12.08 -7.00
C VAL A 47 -9.92 13.27 -7.96
N ASP A 48 -10.98 14.06 -8.04
CA ASP A 48 -11.09 15.27 -8.88
C ASP A 48 -10.44 16.51 -8.22
N THR A 49 -9.66 16.32 -7.16
CA THR A 49 -8.95 17.41 -6.48
C THR A 49 -7.61 17.67 -7.19
N PRO A 50 -7.35 18.89 -7.65
CA PRO A 50 -6.09 19.22 -8.33
C PRO A 50 -4.86 18.90 -7.49
N ASN A 51 -3.81 18.40 -8.14
CA ASN A 51 -2.54 18.06 -7.51
C ASN A 51 -2.69 17.14 -6.29
N THR A 52 -3.65 16.20 -6.34
CA THR A 52 -3.88 15.26 -5.25
C THR A 52 -3.89 13.84 -5.77
N HIS A 53 -2.91 13.08 -5.33
CA HIS A 53 -2.82 11.64 -5.53
C HIS A 53 -3.30 10.92 -4.29
N ILE A 54 -4.00 9.80 -4.46
CA ILE A 54 -4.41 8.95 -3.35
C ILE A 54 -4.01 7.50 -3.60
N SER A 55 -3.64 6.81 -2.54
CA SER A 55 -3.49 5.36 -2.55
C SER A 55 -4.27 4.77 -1.39
N VAL A 56 -4.84 3.58 -1.59
CA VAL A 56 -5.73 2.94 -0.61
C VAL A 56 -5.33 1.49 -0.40
N ALA A 57 -5.28 1.09 0.85
CA ALA A 57 -5.06 -0.28 1.26
C ALA A 57 -6.04 -0.72 2.36
N HIS A 58 -6.17 -2.02 2.53
CA HIS A 58 -6.94 -2.61 3.61
C HIS A 58 -6.35 -3.97 4.00
N GLY A 59 -6.05 -4.16 5.26
CA GLY A 59 -5.51 -5.37 5.86
C GLY A 59 -5.64 -5.32 7.39
N GLY A 60 -5.62 -6.46 8.07
CA GLY A 60 -5.69 -6.52 9.52
C GLY A 60 -6.87 -5.77 10.15
N GLU A 61 -8.05 -5.83 9.50
CA GLU A 61 -9.26 -5.07 9.89
C GLU A 61 -9.11 -3.54 9.88
N ARG A 62 -8.08 -3.04 9.20
CA ARG A 62 -7.79 -1.62 9.05
C ARG A 62 -7.88 -1.19 7.59
N VAL A 63 -8.03 0.10 7.39
CA VAL A 63 -7.84 0.76 6.09
C VAL A 63 -6.74 1.79 6.24
N ALA A 64 -5.92 1.93 5.21
CA ALA A 64 -4.94 3.00 5.08
C ALA A 64 -5.24 3.81 3.83
N VAL A 65 -5.10 5.12 3.93
CA VAL A 65 -5.22 6.05 2.80
C VAL A 65 -4.05 7.00 2.86
N ALA A 66 -3.25 7.03 1.81
CA ALA A 66 -2.21 8.03 1.61
C ALA A 66 -2.73 9.14 0.70
N PHE A 67 -2.34 10.39 1.00
CA PHE A 67 -2.60 11.59 0.22
C PHE A 67 -1.26 12.26 -0.06
N ALA A 68 -1.02 12.67 -1.29
CA ALA A 68 0.19 13.37 -1.69
C ALA A 68 -0.08 14.28 -2.90
N ASP A 69 0.81 15.23 -3.14
CA ASP A 69 0.84 16.07 -4.33
C ASP A 69 1.56 15.40 -5.52
N GLU A 70 2.26 14.31 -5.26
CA GLU A 70 2.92 13.45 -6.24
C GLU A 70 2.40 12.00 -6.11
N PRO A 71 2.65 11.11 -7.10
CA PRO A 71 2.25 9.72 -7.03
C PRO A 71 2.73 9.03 -5.75
N VAL A 72 1.84 8.29 -5.11
CA VAL A 72 2.07 7.62 -3.83
C VAL A 72 1.45 6.22 -3.84
N GLY A 73 2.10 5.29 -3.15
CA GLY A 73 1.56 3.96 -2.88
C GLY A 73 1.49 3.68 -1.39
N VAL A 74 0.43 3.04 -0.91
CA VAL A 74 0.30 2.61 0.48
C VAL A 74 -0.15 1.17 0.56
N ASP A 75 0.41 0.44 1.52
CA ASP A 75 -0.12 -0.86 1.92
C ASP A 75 -0.18 -1.01 3.44
N VAL A 76 -1.09 -1.88 3.92
CA VAL A 76 -1.29 -2.20 5.34
C VAL A 76 -1.62 -3.68 5.50
N GLU A 77 -0.88 -4.36 6.39
CA GLU A 77 -1.07 -5.78 6.62
C GLU A 77 -0.99 -6.13 8.11
N SER A 78 -1.69 -7.23 8.50
CA SER A 78 -1.59 -7.78 9.85
C SER A 78 -0.28 -8.52 10.05
N LEU A 79 0.35 -8.35 11.20
CA LEU A 79 1.51 -9.16 11.62
C LEU A 79 1.12 -10.59 12.05
N ASP A 80 -0.16 -10.86 12.34
CA ASP A 80 -0.65 -12.22 12.68
C ASP A 80 -0.60 -13.21 11.51
N ARG A 81 -0.28 -12.72 10.31
CA ARG A 81 -0.21 -13.53 9.10
C ARG A 81 1.12 -14.28 9.04
N ASN A 82 1.10 -15.55 8.67
CA ASN A 82 2.33 -16.33 8.48
C ASN A 82 2.99 -15.99 7.13
N TYR A 83 3.92 -15.04 7.15
CA TYR A 83 4.67 -14.60 5.97
C TYR A 83 5.76 -15.59 5.56
N ASP A 84 6.38 -16.30 6.48
CA ASP A 84 7.45 -17.27 6.20
C ASP A 84 7.02 -18.35 5.22
N ARG A 85 5.75 -18.76 5.32
CA ARG A 85 5.19 -19.78 4.42
C ARG A 85 5.17 -19.39 2.96
N VAL A 86 5.15 -18.09 2.67
CA VAL A 86 4.98 -17.55 1.31
C VAL A 86 6.08 -16.59 0.89
N LYS A 87 7.08 -16.33 1.76
CA LYS A 87 8.12 -15.31 1.53
C LYS A 87 8.89 -15.51 0.22
N SER A 88 9.13 -16.76 -0.20
CA SER A 88 9.81 -17.07 -1.46
C SER A 88 9.07 -16.59 -2.71
N ARG A 89 7.82 -16.16 -2.61
CA ARG A 89 7.02 -15.63 -3.72
C ARG A 89 7.17 -14.12 -3.94
N TYR A 90 7.83 -13.42 -3.01
CA TYR A 90 7.98 -11.97 -3.08
C TYR A 90 9.32 -11.45 -2.54
N MET A 91 10.09 -12.26 -1.83
CA MET A 91 11.35 -11.86 -1.21
C MET A 91 12.49 -12.74 -1.72
N SER A 92 13.53 -12.12 -2.24
CA SER A 92 14.77 -12.79 -2.67
C SER A 92 15.68 -13.07 -1.48
N PRO A 93 16.67 -14.00 -1.59
CA PRO A 93 17.66 -14.23 -0.54
C PRO A 93 18.49 -12.97 -0.21
N ALA A 94 18.74 -12.08 -1.17
CA ALA A 94 19.46 -10.83 -0.96
C ALA A 94 18.63 -9.86 -0.09
N GLU A 95 17.32 -9.78 -0.30
CA GLU A 95 16.42 -8.97 0.51
C GLU A 95 16.23 -9.57 1.91
N GLU A 96 16.16 -10.89 2.02
CA GLU A 96 16.07 -11.57 3.32
C GLU A 96 17.29 -11.24 4.20
N ALA A 97 18.47 -11.13 3.62
CA ALA A 97 19.72 -10.81 4.31
C ALA A 97 19.84 -9.35 4.79
N LEU A 98 18.92 -8.45 4.42
CA LEU A 98 18.97 -7.04 4.82
C LEU A 98 18.57 -6.80 6.29
N SER A 99 17.85 -7.74 6.92
CA SER A 99 17.41 -7.59 8.32
C SER A 99 17.12 -8.93 8.99
N GLU A 100 17.41 -9.01 10.30
CA GLU A 100 17.08 -10.14 11.17
C GLU A 100 15.80 -9.88 11.99
N MET A 101 15.07 -8.80 11.73
CA MET A 101 13.81 -8.51 12.43
C MET A 101 12.79 -9.61 12.19
N GLU A 102 12.06 -10.01 13.22
CA GLU A 102 10.97 -11.01 13.12
C GLU A 102 9.89 -10.55 12.12
N GLU A 103 9.58 -9.25 12.09
CA GLU A 103 8.56 -8.65 11.22
C GLU A 103 9.08 -8.38 9.80
N TRP A 104 10.37 -8.64 9.52
CA TRP A 104 10.97 -8.30 8.23
C TRP A 104 10.23 -8.87 7.02
N PRO A 105 9.76 -10.12 7.02
CA PRO A 105 8.96 -10.65 5.91
C PRO A 105 7.66 -9.86 5.67
N ALA A 106 7.01 -9.38 6.73
CA ALA A 106 5.81 -8.54 6.62
C ALA A 106 6.15 -7.13 6.08
N VAL A 107 7.26 -6.54 6.53
CA VAL A 107 7.76 -5.24 6.06
C VAL A 107 8.08 -5.30 4.56
N VAL A 108 8.78 -6.34 4.10
CA VAL A 108 9.08 -6.51 2.65
C VAL A 108 7.81 -6.70 1.84
N TRP A 109 6.86 -7.50 2.32
CA TRP A 109 5.58 -7.68 1.64
C TRP A 109 4.84 -6.36 1.45
N THR A 110 4.57 -5.64 2.54
CA THR A 110 3.84 -4.36 2.48
C THR A 110 4.60 -3.30 1.67
N ALA A 111 5.94 -3.26 1.75
CA ALA A 111 6.75 -2.37 0.96
C ALA A 111 6.58 -2.64 -0.54
N LYS A 112 6.65 -3.89 -0.97
CA LYS A 112 6.49 -4.27 -2.38
C LYS A 112 5.08 -4.03 -2.90
N GLU A 113 4.05 -4.29 -2.09
CA GLU A 113 2.65 -3.95 -2.43
C GLU A 113 2.46 -2.43 -2.54
N ALA A 114 3.07 -1.62 -1.67
CA ALA A 114 3.05 -0.17 -1.77
C ALA A 114 3.76 0.32 -3.05
N ILE A 115 4.93 -0.25 -3.40
CA ILE A 115 5.66 0.04 -4.64
C ILE A 115 4.83 -0.36 -5.87
N TYR A 116 4.19 -1.53 -5.85
CA TYR A 116 3.31 -1.97 -6.92
C TYR A 116 2.19 -0.95 -7.20
N LYS A 117 1.57 -0.42 -6.14
CA LYS A 117 0.52 0.60 -6.24
C LYS A 117 1.07 1.94 -6.72
N LEU A 118 2.24 2.37 -6.23
CA LEU A 118 2.94 3.56 -6.69
C LEU A 118 3.26 3.50 -8.19
N TYR A 119 3.78 2.36 -8.64
CA TYR A 119 4.17 2.16 -10.04
C TYR A 119 2.96 2.15 -10.98
N GLY A 120 1.81 1.64 -10.50
CA GLY A 120 0.52 1.76 -11.17
C GLY A 120 0.41 1.05 -12.51
N GLN A 121 1.29 0.10 -12.82
CA GLN A 121 1.24 -0.70 -14.04
C GLN A 121 0.87 -2.15 -13.71
N ARG A 122 0.23 -2.82 -14.66
CA ARG A 122 -0.07 -4.25 -14.57
C ARG A 122 1.16 -5.09 -14.92
N GLU A 123 1.09 -6.38 -14.59
CA GLU A 123 2.11 -7.38 -14.97
C GLU A 123 3.49 -7.05 -14.38
N VAL A 124 3.51 -6.67 -13.10
CA VAL A 124 4.74 -6.50 -12.31
C VAL A 124 4.90 -7.70 -11.40
N ASP A 125 6.02 -8.40 -11.53
CA ASP A 125 6.38 -9.49 -10.63
C ASP A 125 7.06 -8.95 -9.38
N LEU A 126 6.56 -9.35 -8.20
CA LEU A 126 7.07 -8.83 -6.92
C LEU A 126 8.50 -9.29 -6.62
N THR A 127 8.95 -10.42 -7.18
CA THR A 127 10.29 -10.95 -6.94
C THR A 127 11.30 -10.42 -7.96
N GLU A 128 10.91 -10.41 -9.24
CA GLU A 128 11.83 -10.10 -10.33
C GLU A 128 11.88 -8.60 -10.65
N ASP A 129 10.72 -7.93 -10.65
CA ASP A 129 10.60 -6.53 -11.06
C ASP A 129 10.81 -5.54 -9.91
N ILE A 130 10.45 -5.91 -8.65
CA ILE A 130 10.58 -5.04 -7.48
C ILE A 130 11.71 -5.54 -6.58
N ARG A 131 12.69 -4.68 -6.32
CA ARG A 131 13.86 -5.01 -5.49
C ARG A 131 14.03 -4.02 -4.36
N ILE A 132 14.11 -4.52 -3.13
CA ILE A 132 14.57 -3.74 -1.98
C ILE A 132 16.11 -3.79 -1.98
N THR A 133 16.74 -2.63 -2.03
CA THR A 133 18.21 -2.52 -2.23
C THR A 133 18.95 -2.14 -0.94
N ALA A 134 18.26 -1.52 0.02
CA ALA A 134 18.80 -1.18 1.33
C ALA A 134 17.70 -0.99 2.35
N PHE A 135 18.04 -1.14 3.63
CA PHE A 135 17.15 -0.92 4.77
C PHE A 135 17.89 -0.16 5.88
N ASP A 136 17.29 0.94 6.33
CA ASP A 136 17.67 1.69 7.51
C ASP A 136 16.70 1.34 8.64
N ALA A 137 17.14 0.50 9.58
CA ALA A 137 16.31 0.00 10.66
C ALA A 137 15.95 1.08 11.70
N GLU A 138 16.79 2.12 11.88
CA GLU A 138 16.49 3.20 12.82
C GLU A 138 15.35 4.08 12.34
N ARG A 139 15.27 4.28 11.02
CA ARG A 139 14.23 5.08 10.37
C ARG A 139 13.08 4.25 9.82
N MET A 140 13.19 2.94 9.87
CA MET A 140 12.28 2.03 9.18
C MET A 140 12.07 2.41 7.70
N GLN A 141 13.18 2.77 7.02
CA GLN A 141 13.16 3.26 5.65
C GLN A 141 13.87 2.28 4.73
N LEU A 142 13.23 1.97 3.59
CA LEU A 142 13.78 1.11 2.56
C LEU A 142 14.07 1.93 1.30
N ASN A 143 15.18 1.62 0.64
CA ASN A 143 15.41 2.04 -0.74
C ASN A 143 15.02 0.88 -1.66
N ALA A 144 14.41 1.21 -2.77
CA ALA A 144 13.91 0.21 -3.70
C ALA A 144 14.01 0.63 -5.16
N SER A 145 13.85 -0.35 -6.04
CA SER A 145 13.69 -0.14 -7.47
C SER A 145 12.51 -0.97 -7.99
N VAL A 146 11.90 -0.52 -9.09
CA VAL A 146 10.95 -1.29 -9.88
C VAL A 146 11.35 -1.22 -11.34
N ARG A 147 11.71 -2.37 -11.92
CA ARG A 147 12.30 -2.46 -13.27
C ARG A 147 13.52 -1.53 -13.40
N GLU A 148 13.47 -0.55 -14.31
CA GLU A 148 14.56 0.39 -14.54
C GLU A 148 14.53 1.62 -13.62
N ARG A 149 13.46 1.82 -12.81
CA ARG A 149 13.37 2.93 -11.84
C ARG A 149 13.98 2.54 -10.51
N ALA A 150 14.99 3.29 -10.09
CA ALA A 150 15.76 3.06 -8.86
C ALA A 150 15.61 4.19 -7.82
N ASP A 151 14.63 5.07 -8.00
CA ASP A 151 14.41 6.29 -7.21
C ASP A 151 13.22 6.15 -6.23
N ILE A 152 13.04 4.97 -5.63
CA ILE A 152 11.91 4.70 -4.73
C ILE A 152 12.39 4.66 -3.29
N VAL A 153 11.67 5.36 -2.42
CA VAL A 153 11.77 5.27 -0.97
C VAL A 153 10.48 4.71 -0.41
N VAL A 154 10.60 3.80 0.55
CA VAL A 154 9.47 3.30 1.33
C VAL A 154 9.71 3.62 2.79
N GLU A 155 8.74 4.26 3.42
CA GLU A 155 8.69 4.41 4.87
C GLU A 155 7.73 3.37 5.44
N ALA A 156 8.24 2.53 6.33
CA ALA A 156 7.44 1.52 7.00
C ALA A 156 7.21 1.91 8.48
N GLN A 157 6.09 1.50 9.03
CA GLN A 157 5.78 1.68 10.44
C GLN A 157 5.03 0.48 10.99
N ILE A 158 5.45 -0.01 12.15
CA ILE A 158 4.72 -1.01 12.92
C ILE A 158 3.83 -0.29 13.93
N ILE A 159 2.52 -0.54 13.86
CA ILE A 159 1.51 0.11 14.70
C ILE A 159 0.97 -0.92 15.69
N GLU A 160 1.03 -0.57 16.99
CA GLU A 160 0.49 -1.39 18.10
C GLU A 160 0.97 -2.85 18.08
N ASN A 161 2.15 -3.14 17.54
CA ASN A 161 2.69 -4.49 17.34
C ASN A 161 1.70 -5.46 16.67
N SER A 162 0.80 -4.96 15.84
CA SER A 162 -0.27 -5.75 15.22
C SER A 162 -0.38 -5.60 13.72
N VAL A 163 0.03 -4.46 13.17
CA VAL A 163 0.01 -4.20 11.72
C VAL A 163 1.29 -3.49 11.29
N VAL A 164 1.71 -3.72 10.06
CA VAL A 164 2.71 -2.94 9.36
C VAL A 164 2.04 -2.11 8.27
N VAL A 165 2.44 -0.85 8.17
CA VAL A 165 2.02 0.09 7.12
C VAL A 165 3.25 0.53 6.37
N SER A 166 3.20 0.53 5.04
CA SER A 166 4.27 1.03 4.19
C SER A 166 3.75 2.08 3.22
N VAL A 167 4.48 3.18 3.09
CA VAL A 167 4.22 4.26 2.13
C VAL A 167 5.39 4.38 1.19
N ALA A 168 5.14 4.21 -0.11
CA ALA A 168 6.13 4.30 -1.18
C ALA A 168 5.98 5.61 -1.95
N THR A 169 7.11 6.27 -2.22
CA THR A 169 7.21 7.51 -2.99
C THR A 169 8.41 7.46 -3.93
N TYR A 170 8.43 8.30 -4.95
CA TYR A 170 9.63 8.61 -5.73
C TYR A 170 10.48 9.67 -4.99
N LYS A 171 11.82 9.58 -5.14
CA LYS A 171 12.78 10.59 -4.63
C LYS A 171 12.75 11.84 -5.49
#